data_d175b77131fe3e16624bceda64289f2b
#
_entry.id   d175b77131fe3e16624bceda64289f2b
#
_cell.length_a   1.000
_cell.length_b   1.000
_cell.length_c   1.000
_cell.angle_alpha   90.00
_cell.angle_beta   90.00
_cell.angle_gamma   90.00
#
_symmetry.space_group_name_H-M   'P 1'
#
loop_
_entity.id
_entity.type
_entity.pdbx_description
1 polymer ?
#
loop_
_entity_poly.entity_id
_entity_poly.type
_entity_poly.pdbx_seq_one_letter_code
_entity_poly.pdbx_strand_id
1 'polypeptide(L)'
;DRRAGCRKANRRALSEEDRSRIVEICCSPEYRDTTPPEIVARLAEEGTYIASPRTFYRVLKAAGKLHHRGNSRPPRTPYKPPELKATGPDQVYSWDITWIPSLVRGMFWYAYVIVDVWSREIVGWSIHAEEDEQHAKVLFEQLRRRRNLTGTWLHADNGNPMKGATFAVWLATLGMFLSHSRPLVKN
;
A
#
# COMPACT_ATOMS: atom_id res chain seq x y z
N ASP A 1 -39.57 21.03 -29.77
CA ASP A 1 -38.90 19.78 -29.44
C ASP A 1 -39.84 18.89 -28.63
N ARG A 2 -40.53 17.93 -29.33
CA ARG A 2 -41.56 17.05 -28.75
C ARG A 2 -41.02 15.77 -28.10
N ARG A 3 -39.73 15.74 -27.73
CA ARG A 3 -39.07 14.54 -27.13
C ARG A 3 -39.01 14.52 -25.61
N ALA A 4 -39.54 15.50 -24.91
CA ALA A 4 -39.42 15.64 -23.45
C ALA A 4 -40.58 15.00 -22.62
N GLY A 5 -41.39 14.11 -23.20
CA GLY A 5 -42.67 13.78 -22.51
C GLY A 5 -43.10 12.33 -22.40
N CYS A 6 -42.27 11.32 -22.66
CA CYS A 6 -42.77 9.96 -22.38
C CYS A 6 -41.60 9.00 -22.01
N ARG A 7 -41.12 9.05 -20.78
CA ARG A 7 -40.40 7.91 -20.19
C ARG A 7 -41.41 6.81 -19.98
N LYS A 8 -41.55 5.88 -20.96
CA LYS A 8 -42.29 4.64 -20.76
C LYS A 8 -41.81 4.01 -19.46
N ALA A 9 -42.71 3.78 -18.53
CA ALA A 9 -42.45 3.05 -17.31
C ALA A 9 -41.74 1.74 -17.70
N ASN A 10 -40.52 1.56 -17.19
CA ASN A 10 -39.71 0.39 -17.54
C ASN A 10 -40.41 -0.82 -16.91
N ARG A 11 -41.03 -1.71 -17.75
CA ARG A 11 -41.74 -2.93 -17.30
C ARG A 11 -40.88 -3.86 -16.40
N ARG A 12 -39.55 -3.61 -16.35
CA ARG A 12 -38.60 -4.33 -15.50
C ARG A 12 -38.14 -3.48 -14.30
N ALA A 13 -38.83 -2.38 -13.98
CA ALA A 13 -38.49 -1.60 -12.79
C ALA A 13 -38.90 -2.40 -11.54
N LEU A 14 -37.97 -2.52 -10.61
CA LEU A 14 -38.23 -3.15 -9.31
C LEU A 14 -39.34 -2.39 -8.59
N SER A 15 -40.29 -3.12 -7.98
CA SER A 15 -41.34 -2.52 -7.15
C SER A 15 -40.74 -1.84 -5.91
N GLU A 16 -41.47 -0.96 -5.28
CA GLU A 16 -41.04 -0.33 -4.04
C GLU A 16 -40.99 -1.34 -2.89
N GLU A 17 -41.89 -2.32 -2.91
CA GLU A 17 -41.88 -3.45 -1.96
C GLU A 17 -40.63 -4.28 -2.08
N ASP A 18 -40.19 -4.63 -3.30
CA ASP A 18 -38.95 -5.37 -3.52
C ASP A 18 -37.72 -4.57 -3.08
N ARG A 19 -37.72 -3.24 -3.28
CA ARG A 19 -36.63 -2.38 -2.80
C ARG A 19 -36.54 -2.37 -1.30
N SER A 20 -37.67 -2.22 -0.61
CA SER A 20 -37.75 -2.26 0.85
C SER A 20 -37.27 -3.61 1.38
N ARG A 21 -37.72 -4.69 0.75
CA ARG A 21 -37.31 -6.07 1.09
C ARG A 21 -35.82 -6.29 0.93
N ILE A 22 -35.19 -5.77 -0.14
CA ILE A 22 -33.74 -5.82 -0.34
C ILE A 22 -33.00 -5.11 0.80
N VAL A 23 -33.45 -3.92 1.20
CA VAL A 23 -32.84 -3.16 2.31
C VAL A 23 -32.98 -3.92 3.62
N GLU A 24 -34.16 -4.48 3.91
CA GLU A 24 -34.44 -5.24 5.12
C GLU A 24 -33.56 -6.48 5.22
N ILE A 25 -33.52 -7.31 4.17
CA ILE A 25 -32.67 -8.50 4.11
C ILE A 25 -31.19 -8.13 4.33
N CYS A 26 -30.71 -7.14 3.59
CA CYS A 26 -29.32 -6.72 3.71
C CYS A 26 -28.95 -6.10 5.06
N CYS A 27 -29.91 -5.57 5.82
CA CYS A 27 -29.70 -4.99 7.15
C CYS A 27 -30.01 -5.96 8.29
N SER A 28 -30.51 -7.17 7.99
CA SER A 28 -30.78 -8.18 9.00
C SER A 28 -29.51 -8.64 9.71
N PRO A 29 -29.58 -9.12 10.95
CA PRO A 29 -28.43 -9.65 11.69
C PRO A 29 -27.72 -10.79 10.94
N GLU A 30 -28.48 -11.61 10.22
CA GLU A 30 -27.96 -12.75 9.47
C GLU A 30 -27.06 -12.36 8.29
N TYR A 31 -27.42 -11.29 7.55
CA TYR A 31 -26.71 -10.85 6.34
C TYR A 31 -25.90 -9.58 6.53
N ARG A 32 -25.76 -9.11 7.76
CA ARG A 32 -25.06 -7.85 8.08
C ARG A 32 -23.63 -7.78 7.55
N ASP A 33 -22.91 -8.90 7.62
CA ASP A 33 -21.50 -9.00 7.22
C ASP A 33 -21.33 -9.70 5.87
N THR A 34 -22.44 -10.00 5.18
CA THR A 34 -22.44 -10.76 3.91
C THR A 34 -22.53 -9.79 2.73
N THR A 35 -21.81 -10.10 1.66
CA THR A 35 -21.81 -9.27 0.44
C THR A 35 -23.08 -9.51 -0.40
N PRO A 36 -23.59 -8.51 -1.16
CA PRO A 36 -24.75 -8.70 -2.03
C PRO A 36 -24.68 -9.89 -2.99
N PRO A 37 -23.53 -10.22 -3.62
CA PRO A 37 -23.41 -11.46 -4.42
C PRO A 37 -23.69 -12.73 -3.63
N GLU A 38 -23.15 -12.83 -2.42
CA GLU A 38 -23.36 -13.99 -1.54
C GLU A 38 -24.81 -14.08 -1.03
N ILE A 39 -25.43 -12.92 -0.71
CA ILE A 39 -26.84 -12.87 -0.31
C ILE A 39 -27.73 -13.38 -1.44
N VAL A 40 -27.51 -12.90 -2.67
CA VAL A 40 -28.29 -13.33 -3.83
C VAL A 40 -28.11 -14.83 -4.10
N ALA A 41 -26.89 -15.37 -3.93
CA ALA A 41 -26.63 -16.80 -4.10
C ALA A 41 -27.41 -17.62 -3.05
N ARG A 42 -27.36 -17.26 -1.76
CA ARG A 42 -28.09 -17.95 -0.69
C ARG A 42 -29.61 -17.88 -0.88
N LEU A 43 -30.14 -16.71 -1.21
CA LEU A 43 -31.59 -16.58 -1.51
C LEU A 43 -31.99 -17.43 -2.72
N ALA A 44 -31.13 -17.56 -3.73
CA ALA A 44 -31.42 -18.43 -4.88
C ALA A 44 -31.41 -19.92 -4.51
N GLU A 45 -30.53 -20.36 -3.61
CA GLU A 45 -30.52 -21.72 -3.04
C GLU A 45 -31.81 -21.99 -2.26
N GLU A 46 -32.38 -21.00 -1.60
CA GLU A 46 -33.68 -21.06 -0.91
C GLU A 46 -34.90 -20.92 -1.86
N GLY A 47 -34.66 -20.88 -3.16
CA GLY A 47 -35.69 -20.74 -4.19
C GLY A 47 -36.22 -19.32 -4.36
N THR A 48 -35.61 -18.31 -3.74
CA THR A 48 -36.06 -16.92 -3.79
C THR A 48 -35.10 -16.09 -4.65
N TYR A 49 -35.59 -15.49 -5.75
CA TYR A 49 -34.84 -14.57 -6.56
C TYR A 49 -35.55 -13.23 -6.67
N ILE A 50 -34.96 -12.17 -6.10
CA ILE A 50 -35.52 -10.82 -6.13
C ILE A 50 -34.93 -9.99 -7.25
N ALA A 51 -33.60 -9.92 -7.29
CA ALA A 51 -32.86 -9.11 -8.27
C ALA A 51 -31.38 -9.53 -8.36
N SER A 52 -30.70 -9.03 -9.40
CA SER A 52 -29.23 -9.24 -9.54
C SER A 52 -28.43 -8.54 -8.45
N PRO A 53 -27.21 -8.99 -8.12
CA PRO A 53 -26.31 -8.33 -7.17
C PRO A 53 -26.07 -6.85 -7.46
N ARG A 54 -25.96 -6.49 -8.75
CA ARG A 54 -25.83 -5.09 -9.18
C ARG A 54 -27.03 -4.24 -8.79
N THR A 55 -28.24 -4.81 -8.82
CA THR A 55 -29.47 -4.12 -8.39
C THR A 55 -29.49 -3.93 -6.88
N PHE A 56 -29.05 -4.93 -6.11
CA PHE A 56 -28.87 -4.81 -4.66
C PHE A 56 -27.96 -3.64 -4.31
N TYR A 57 -26.80 -3.54 -4.92
CA TYR A 57 -25.89 -2.39 -4.71
C TYR A 57 -26.53 -1.05 -5.05
N ARG A 58 -27.31 -0.97 -6.15
CA ARG A 58 -28.00 0.26 -6.55
C ARG A 58 -29.07 0.68 -5.55
N VAL A 59 -29.86 -0.29 -5.04
CA VAL A 59 -30.90 -0.04 -4.03
C VAL A 59 -30.27 0.42 -2.71
N LEU A 60 -29.23 -0.28 -2.25
CA LEU A 60 -28.52 0.08 -1.03
C LEU A 60 -27.87 1.46 -1.12
N LYS A 61 -27.32 1.82 -2.28
CA LYS A 61 -26.79 3.16 -2.52
C LYS A 61 -27.86 4.23 -2.43
N ALA A 62 -29.02 3.99 -3.06
CA ALA A 62 -30.14 4.91 -3.01
C ALA A 62 -30.72 5.07 -1.60
N ALA A 63 -30.72 4.00 -0.80
CA ALA A 63 -31.14 4.02 0.61
C ALA A 63 -30.07 4.58 1.57
N GLY A 64 -28.89 5.02 1.08
CA GLY A 64 -27.79 5.50 1.93
C GLY A 64 -27.18 4.42 2.83
N LYS A 65 -27.38 3.12 2.49
CA LYS A 65 -26.91 1.96 3.26
C LYS A 65 -25.66 1.30 2.68
N LEU A 66 -25.07 1.87 1.63
CA LEU A 66 -23.84 1.37 1.02
C LEU A 66 -22.61 1.94 1.74
N HIS A 67 -22.47 1.63 3.01
CA HIS A 67 -21.31 1.95 3.83
C HIS A 67 -20.56 0.67 4.21
N HIS A 68 -19.41 0.82 4.87
CA HIS A 68 -18.73 -0.31 5.48
C HIS A 68 -19.69 -1.11 6.35
N ARG A 69 -19.88 -2.37 6.03
CA ARG A 69 -20.68 -3.32 6.76
C ARG A 69 -19.80 -4.17 7.66
N GLY A 70 -20.23 -4.36 8.89
CA GLY A 70 -19.58 -5.23 9.84
C GLY A 70 -18.19 -4.76 10.30
N ASN A 71 -17.30 -5.71 10.56
CA ASN A 71 -15.97 -5.50 11.10
C ASN A 71 -14.93 -5.00 10.07
N SER A 72 -15.31 -4.66 8.84
CA SER A 72 -14.38 -4.08 7.89
C SER A 72 -13.86 -2.75 8.40
N ARG A 73 -12.53 -2.64 8.52
CA ARG A 73 -11.91 -1.38 8.93
C ARG A 73 -12.24 -0.29 7.92
N PRO A 74 -12.60 0.93 8.38
CA PRO A 74 -12.77 2.05 7.46
C PRO A 74 -11.49 2.22 6.62
N PRO A 75 -11.58 2.69 5.36
CA PRO A 75 -10.41 2.93 4.55
C PRO A 75 -9.47 3.83 5.33
N ARG A 76 -8.25 3.35 5.56
CA ARG A 76 -7.21 4.17 6.19
C ARG A 76 -6.95 5.35 5.26
N THR A 77 -7.07 6.56 5.77
CA THR A 77 -6.53 7.72 5.07
C THR A 77 -5.05 7.45 4.83
N PRO A 78 -4.59 7.40 3.58
CA PRO A 78 -3.19 7.11 3.30
C PRO A 78 -2.34 8.21 3.98
N TYR A 79 -1.56 7.82 4.98
CA TYR A 79 -0.59 8.72 5.60
C TYR A 79 0.44 9.09 4.52
N LYS A 80 0.53 10.38 4.21
CA LYS A 80 1.60 10.90 3.36
C LYS A 80 2.81 11.10 4.28
N PRO A 81 3.89 10.30 4.18
CA PRO A 81 5.07 10.55 4.97
C PRO A 81 5.60 11.96 4.67
N PRO A 82 6.22 12.62 5.66
CA PRO A 82 6.82 13.93 5.46
C PRO A 82 7.88 13.84 4.37
N GLU A 83 7.92 14.86 3.51
CA GLU A 83 8.93 14.98 2.48
C GLU A 83 10.27 15.31 3.13
N LEU A 84 11.29 14.48 2.89
CA LEU A 84 12.66 14.75 3.34
C LEU A 84 13.33 15.68 2.34
N LYS A 85 13.74 16.87 2.79
CA LYS A 85 14.48 17.84 1.99
C LYS A 85 15.86 18.05 2.62
N ALA A 86 16.90 17.73 1.87
CA ALA A 86 18.27 18.10 2.23
C ALA A 86 18.52 19.56 1.85
N THR A 87 19.03 20.35 2.77
CA THR A 87 19.44 21.76 2.58
C THR A 87 20.95 21.92 2.64
N GLY A 88 21.68 20.85 2.92
CA GLY A 88 23.13 20.76 3.01
C GLY A 88 23.62 19.32 2.93
N PRO A 89 24.94 19.13 2.85
CA PRO A 89 25.54 17.80 2.81
C PRO A 89 25.31 17.04 4.12
N ASP A 90 25.36 15.71 4.05
CA ASP A 90 25.26 14.77 5.18
C ASP A 90 23.95 14.82 5.98
N GLN A 91 22.89 15.47 5.46
CA GLN A 91 21.59 15.53 6.13
C GLN A 91 20.68 14.37 5.74
N VAL A 92 20.69 13.97 4.48
CA VAL A 92 19.88 12.88 3.94
C VAL A 92 20.71 12.03 3.02
N TYR A 93 20.82 10.76 3.34
CA TYR A 93 21.38 9.74 2.47
C TYR A 93 20.28 8.90 1.83
N SER A 94 20.47 8.56 0.57
CA SER A 94 19.72 7.49 -0.11
C SER A 94 20.62 6.29 -0.24
N TRP A 95 20.09 5.10 0.05
CA TRP A 95 20.84 3.88 -0.16
C TRP A 95 20.02 2.85 -0.92
N ASP A 96 20.71 2.06 -1.72
CA ASP A 96 20.14 1.03 -2.55
C ASP A 96 21.11 -0.14 -2.73
N ILE A 97 20.56 -1.32 -3.02
CA ILE A 97 21.32 -2.51 -3.40
C ILE A 97 20.99 -2.83 -4.84
N THR A 98 21.96 -2.64 -5.72
CA THR A 98 21.81 -2.88 -7.15
C THR A 98 22.41 -4.24 -7.54
N TRP A 99 21.65 -5.04 -8.26
CA TRP A 99 22.05 -6.33 -8.76
C TRP A 99 22.83 -6.17 -10.08
N ILE A 100 24.11 -6.50 -10.06
CA ILE A 100 24.99 -6.43 -11.22
C ILE A 100 25.15 -7.86 -11.77
N PRO A 101 24.76 -8.12 -13.04
CA PRO A 101 24.93 -9.45 -13.61
C PRO A 101 26.41 -9.85 -13.70
N SER A 102 26.71 -11.06 -13.29
CA SER A 102 28.03 -11.68 -13.43
C SER A 102 28.23 -12.21 -14.85
N LEU A 103 29.47 -12.59 -15.20
CA LEU A 103 29.76 -13.30 -16.44
C LEU A 103 29.13 -14.69 -16.51
N VAL A 104 28.78 -15.26 -15.36
CA VAL A 104 28.08 -16.55 -15.28
C VAL A 104 26.58 -16.30 -15.25
N ARG A 105 25.86 -16.90 -16.19
CA ARG A 105 24.40 -16.76 -16.29
C ARG A 105 23.69 -17.21 -15.00
N GLY A 106 22.85 -16.32 -14.44
CA GLY A 106 22.11 -16.57 -13.21
C GLY A 106 22.85 -16.22 -11.92
N MET A 107 24.10 -15.77 -12.00
CA MET A 107 24.84 -15.22 -10.86
C MET A 107 24.84 -13.70 -10.91
N PHE A 108 24.74 -13.07 -9.74
CA PHE A 108 24.71 -11.62 -9.59
C PHE A 108 25.69 -11.20 -8.49
N TRP A 109 26.24 -10.01 -8.66
CA TRP A 109 26.93 -9.27 -7.62
C TRP A 109 25.97 -8.24 -7.02
N TYR A 110 26.10 -7.96 -5.76
CA TYR A 110 25.26 -7.03 -5.02
C TYR A 110 26.05 -5.79 -4.68
N ALA A 111 25.77 -4.71 -5.37
CA ALA A 111 26.40 -3.42 -5.13
C ALA A 111 25.56 -2.61 -4.14
N TYR A 112 26.12 -2.38 -2.97
CA TYR A 112 25.58 -1.51 -1.93
C TYR A 112 26.08 -0.10 -2.20
N VAL A 113 25.20 0.86 -2.36
CA VAL A 113 25.56 2.25 -2.69
C VAL A 113 24.83 3.21 -1.76
N ILE A 114 25.58 4.13 -1.15
CA ILE A 114 25.05 5.22 -0.32
C ILE A 114 25.38 6.54 -1.01
N VAL A 115 24.34 7.33 -1.29
CA VAL A 115 24.44 8.62 -1.99
C VAL A 115 23.95 9.72 -1.08
N ASP A 116 24.70 10.81 -0.95
CA ASP A 116 24.21 12.03 -0.34
C ASP A 116 23.20 12.73 -1.28
N VAL A 117 21.99 12.93 -0.80
CA VAL A 117 20.88 13.47 -1.61
C VAL A 117 21.17 14.91 -2.06
N TRP A 118 21.85 15.69 -1.25
CA TRP A 118 22.16 17.09 -1.56
C TRP A 118 23.29 17.25 -2.58
N SER A 119 24.46 16.65 -2.31
CA SER A 119 25.64 16.78 -3.17
C SER A 119 25.67 15.81 -4.35
N ARG A 120 24.86 14.74 -4.31
CA ARG A 120 24.88 13.62 -5.26
C ARG A 120 26.18 12.79 -5.20
N GLU A 121 26.99 12.98 -4.18
CA GLU A 121 28.21 12.23 -3.96
C GLU A 121 27.90 10.80 -3.50
N ILE A 122 28.60 9.82 -4.05
CA ILE A 122 28.63 8.46 -3.52
C ILE A 122 29.52 8.46 -2.27
N VAL A 123 28.91 8.50 -1.10
CA VAL A 123 29.61 8.59 0.19
C VAL A 123 30.08 7.23 0.70
N GLY A 124 29.51 6.16 0.20
CA GLY A 124 29.93 4.79 0.51
C GLY A 124 29.45 3.79 -0.52
N TRP A 125 30.27 2.77 -0.79
CA TRP A 125 29.88 1.66 -1.65
C TRP A 125 30.66 0.39 -1.29
N SER A 126 30.07 -0.77 -1.57
CA SER A 126 30.73 -2.08 -1.50
C SER A 126 30.04 -3.07 -2.44
N ILE A 127 30.76 -4.11 -2.86
CA ILE A 127 30.24 -5.15 -3.76
C ILE A 127 30.46 -6.52 -3.09
N HIS A 128 29.41 -7.33 -3.07
CA HIS A 128 29.39 -8.65 -2.44
C HIS A 128 28.79 -9.71 -3.35
N ALA A 129 29.09 -10.98 -3.08
CA ALA A 129 28.54 -12.11 -3.81
C ALA A 129 27.14 -12.51 -3.33
N GLU A 130 26.72 -12.00 -2.17
CA GLU A 130 25.43 -12.29 -1.54
C GLU A 130 24.86 -11.02 -0.91
N GLU A 131 23.55 -11.03 -0.70
CA GLU A 131 22.81 -9.94 -0.05
C GLU A 131 22.66 -10.24 1.43
N ASP A 132 23.39 -9.48 2.29
CA ASP A 132 23.38 -9.66 3.74
C ASP A 132 23.32 -8.30 4.46
N GLU A 133 22.58 -8.25 5.57
CA GLU A 133 22.50 -7.10 6.47
C GLU A 133 23.88 -6.74 7.08
N GLN A 134 24.76 -7.73 7.28
CA GLN A 134 26.09 -7.49 7.84
C GLN A 134 26.97 -6.65 6.91
N HIS A 135 26.85 -6.83 5.59
CA HIS A 135 27.56 -6.02 4.62
C HIS A 135 27.15 -4.54 4.70
N ALA A 136 25.84 -4.28 4.91
CA ALA A 136 25.35 -2.93 5.14
C ALA A 136 25.92 -2.34 6.44
N LYS A 137 25.92 -3.08 7.54
CA LYS A 137 26.48 -2.62 8.82
C LYS A 137 27.96 -2.26 8.70
N VAL A 138 28.77 -3.10 8.05
CA VAL A 138 30.18 -2.83 7.80
C VAL A 138 30.38 -1.54 6.98
N LEU A 139 29.55 -1.34 5.95
CA LEU A 139 29.63 -0.15 5.09
C LEU A 139 29.30 1.13 5.88
N PHE A 140 28.24 1.12 6.69
CA PHE A 140 27.90 2.27 7.55
C PHE A 140 28.93 2.53 8.66
N GLU A 141 29.55 1.48 9.22
CA GLU A 141 30.66 1.65 10.18
C GLU A 141 31.89 2.29 9.53
N GLN A 142 32.19 1.97 8.27
CA GLN A 142 33.25 2.64 7.52
C GLN A 142 32.91 4.10 7.23
N LEU A 143 31.63 4.38 6.89
CA LEU A 143 31.15 5.73 6.66
C LEU A 143 31.21 6.58 7.93
N ARG A 144 30.83 6.03 9.09
CA ARG A 144 30.90 6.69 10.40
C ARG A 144 32.30 7.17 10.77
N ARG A 145 33.33 6.46 10.33
CA ARG A 145 34.74 6.86 10.57
C ARG A 145 35.17 8.10 9.79
N ARG A 146 34.44 8.44 8.72
CA ARG A 146 34.78 9.55 7.81
C ARG A 146 33.79 10.73 7.95
N ARG A 147 32.57 10.48 8.38
CA ARG A 147 31.46 11.46 8.45
C ARG A 147 30.69 11.33 9.76
N ASN A 148 30.15 12.44 10.23
CA ASN A 148 29.22 12.41 11.37
C ASN A 148 27.84 11.99 10.90
N LEU A 149 27.37 10.83 11.37
CA LEU A 149 26.06 10.28 11.00
C LEU A 149 24.95 10.69 11.97
N THR A 150 25.26 11.38 13.06
CA THR A 150 24.28 11.77 14.07
C THR A 150 23.29 12.80 13.49
N GLY A 151 22.00 12.49 13.53
CA GLY A 151 20.94 13.34 13.00
C GLY A 151 20.69 13.16 11.49
N THR A 152 21.47 12.33 10.79
CA THR A 152 21.31 12.06 9.37
C THR A 152 20.10 11.14 9.12
N TRP A 153 19.32 11.46 8.10
CA TRP A 153 18.24 10.60 7.62
C TRP A 153 18.76 9.62 6.56
N LEU A 154 18.44 8.34 6.72
CA LEU A 154 18.64 7.33 5.69
C LEU A 154 17.31 7.03 5.00
N HIS A 155 17.23 7.34 3.72
CA HIS A 155 16.08 6.98 2.88
C HIS A 155 16.39 5.68 2.14
N ALA A 156 15.59 4.65 2.39
CA ALA A 156 15.70 3.35 1.78
C ALA A 156 14.41 2.99 1.02
N ASP A 157 14.52 2.12 0.04
CA ASP A 157 13.35 1.51 -0.53
C ASP A 157 12.73 0.47 0.45
N ASN A 158 11.68 -0.23 0.00
CA ASN A 158 11.04 -1.27 0.78
C ASN A 158 11.66 -2.67 0.57
N GLY A 159 12.93 -2.79 0.19
CA GLY A 159 13.66 -4.04 0.03
C GLY A 159 13.78 -4.85 1.34
N ASN A 160 13.92 -6.18 1.23
CA ASN A 160 13.96 -7.09 2.39
C ASN A 160 15.08 -6.79 3.41
N PRO A 161 16.34 -6.53 3.01
CA PRO A 161 17.41 -6.23 3.98
C PRO A 161 17.18 -4.95 4.76
N MET A 162 16.37 -4.05 4.21
CA MET A 162 16.12 -2.71 4.75
C MET A 162 14.97 -2.67 5.74
N LYS A 163 14.15 -3.73 5.81
CA LYS A 163 12.99 -3.83 6.71
C LYS A 163 13.29 -4.53 8.03
N GLY A 164 14.48 -5.04 8.20
CA GLY A 164 14.87 -5.72 9.43
C GLY A 164 14.75 -4.78 10.63
N ALA A 165 13.94 -5.14 11.63
CA ALA A 165 13.84 -4.38 12.86
C ALA A 165 15.23 -4.23 13.53
N THR A 166 16.09 -5.23 13.39
CA THR A 166 17.48 -5.25 13.84
C THR A 166 18.33 -4.16 13.19
N PHE A 167 18.20 -3.97 11.88
CA PHE A 167 18.95 -2.94 11.16
C PHE A 167 18.49 -1.53 11.53
N ALA A 168 17.17 -1.31 11.66
CA ALA A 168 16.63 -0.01 12.09
C ALA A 168 17.09 0.36 13.51
N VAL A 169 17.06 -0.59 14.44
CA VAL A 169 17.56 -0.39 15.82
C VAL A 169 19.05 -0.10 15.81
N TRP A 170 19.82 -0.84 15.02
CA TRP A 170 21.25 -0.63 14.91
C TRP A 170 21.59 0.77 14.31
N LEU A 171 20.91 1.22 13.26
CA LEU A 171 21.05 2.59 12.73
C LEU A 171 20.75 3.66 13.77
N ALA A 172 19.73 3.43 14.61
CA ALA A 172 19.42 4.33 15.72
C ALA A 172 20.57 4.44 16.73
N THR A 173 21.37 3.36 16.94
CA THR A 173 22.58 3.43 17.80
C THR A 173 23.67 4.32 17.18
N LEU A 174 23.68 4.51 15.87
CA LEU A 174 24.56 5.47 15.18
C LEU A 174 24.00 6.91 15.20
N GLY A 175 22.82 7.12 15.79
CA GLY A 175 22.13 8.40 15.81
C GLY A 175 21.44 8.76 14.50
N MET A 176 21.21 7.79 13.61
CA MET A 176 20.53 7.98 12.32
C MET A 176 19.03 7.75 12.42
N PHE A 177 18.29 8.41 11.54
CA PHE A 177 16.84 8.21 11.36
C PHE A 177 16.57 7.45 10.06
N LEU A 178 15.66 6.47 10.09
CA LEU A 178 15.29 5.68 8.91
C LEU A 178 13.97 6.16 8.33
N SER A 179 13.93 6.31 7.01
CA SER A 179 12.74 6.61 6.23
C SER A 179 12.61 5.63 5.08
N HIS A 180 11.38 5.21 4.78
CA HIS A 180 11.10 4.29 3.67
C HIS A 180 10.22 4.93 2.61
N SER A 181 10.42 4.54 1.36
CA SER A 181 9.52 4.83 0.25
C SER A 181 8.12 4.29 0.53
N ARG A 182 7.10 4.87 -0.10
CA ARG A 182 5.75 4.33 -0.02
C ARG A 182 5.73 2.92 -0.64
N PRO A 183 4.94 1.99 -0.06
CA PRO A 183 4.70 0.70 -0.72
C PRO A 183 4.18 0.92 -2.14
N LEU A 184 4.71 0.16 -3.11
CA LEU A 184 4.33 0.18 -4.53
C LEU A 184 4.69 1.47 -5.33
N VAL A 185 5.42 2.40 -4.76
CA VAL A 185 6.01 3.53 -5.51
C VAL A 185 7.48 3.20 -5.77
N LYS A 186 7.82 2.96 -7.03
CA LYS A 186 9.23 2.93 -7.46
C LYS A 186 9.71 4.38 -7.57
N ASN A 187 10.86 4.66 -7.03
CA ASN A 187 11.55 5.94 -7.22
C ASN A 187 12.10 6.03 -8.64
#